data_a1e5da33b30b080799bac2a9e5238390
#
_entry.id   a1e5da33b30b080799bac2a9e5238390
#
_cell.length_a   1.000
_cell.length_b   1.000
_cell.length_c   1.000
_cell.angle_alpha   90.00
_cell.angle_beta   90.00
_cell.angle_gamma   90.00
#
_symmetry.space_group_name_H-M   'P 1'
#
loop_
_entity.id
_entity.type
_entity.pdbx_description
1 polymer ?
#
loop_
_entity_poly.entity_id
_entity_poly.type
_entity_poly.pdbx_seq_one_letter_code
_entity_poly.pdbx_strand_id
1 'polypeptide(L)'
;MLIKLNLKQAESGIAHKFDQAIKISENIGLPVVVRPSYVLGGRAMQLVNNTKELEKYLNEAVEVSNSKPILLDSYLTDAVEVDVDVVSDGKEIEIGGILQHIEQAGIHSGDSACSLPPYSLSVEVQNEMKKQAIDIAKELNVVGLMNIQFAIKDEEVYIIEVNPRASRTVPFISKAIGNSLAKVASKAMIGKSLNEQKFSSTLPKGLSFVKEAVMPFDKFPHVDPILGPEMKSTGEVMGIGPNFGEAYAKAQKGANKILRRSGVVFISVKNSDKKYLDKFVPEIINVGFKIVATSGTADYIEQLGLPVERVNKVSEGRPHIVDNLLNNEVDLVINTTEGTKSIEDSASIRQSALRNKIFCTTTMFGAFAIIDAFKSNEENWTYSTLQEINK
;
A
#
# COMPACT_ATOMS: atom_id res chain seq x y z
N MET A 1 18.10 19.88 -0.99
CA MET A 1 18.03 19.09 -2.21
C MET A 1 16.68 19.31 -2.92
N LEU A 2 15.53 18.96 -2.35
CA LEU A 2 14.22 19.03 -3.04
C LEU A 2 13.90 20.46 -3.54
N ILE A 3 14.13 21.50 -2.74
CA ILE A 3 13.95 22.90 -3.15
C ILE A 3 14.84 23.26 -4.35
N LYS A 4 16.11 22.80 -4.35
CA LYS A 4 17.05 23.03 -5.47
C LYS A 4 16.55 22.38 -6.78
N LEU A 5 15.93 21.21 -6.67
CA LEU A 5 15.40 20.45 -7.82
C LEU A 5 13.95 20.83 -8.14
N ASN A 6 13.35 21.78 -7.41
CA ASN A 6 11.94 22.17 -7.54
C ASN A 6 10.97 20.97 -7.45
N LEU A 7 11.22 20.06 -6.50
CA LEU A 7 10.43 18.86 -6.28
C LEU A 7 9.47 19.06 -5.11
N LYS A 8 8.27 18.47 -5.22
CA LYS A 8 7.23 18.56 -4.20
C LYS A 8 7.44 17.52 -3.10
N GLN A 9 7.18 17.91 -1.86
CA GLN A 9 6.99 17.02 -0.71
C GLN A 9 5.75 17.46 0.05
N ALA A 10 5.22 16.60 0.92
CA ALA A 10 4.15 16.99 1.82
C ALA A 10 4.60 18.19 2.68
N GLU A 11 3.66 19.08 3.02
CA GLU A 11 3.95 20.14 3.96
C GLU A 11 4.41 19.55 5.29
N SER A 12 5.49 20.11 5.85
CA SER A 12 6.13 19.52 7.01
C SER A 12 6.68 20.56 7.97
N GLY A 13 6.84 20.16 9.24
CA GLY A 13 7.47 20.99 10.24
C GLY A 13 8.24 20.18 11.28
N ILE A 14 9.23 20.82 11.88
CA ILE A 14 10.08 20.23 12.94
C ILE A 14 9.76 20.92 14.26
N ALA A 15 9.29 20.14 15.24
CA ALA A 15 9.00 20.63 16.58
C ALA A 15 10.03 20.11 17.59
N HIS A 16 10.54 21.04 18.43
CA HIS A 16 11.41 20.72 19.55
C HIS A 16 10.66 20.80 20.88
N LYS A 17 9.42 21.32 20.88
CA LYS A 17 8.59 21.51 22.06
C LYS A 17 7.13 21.22 21.72
N PHE A 18 6.36 20.88 22.72
CA PHE A 18 4.93 20.59 22.62
C PHE A 18 4.14 21.71 21.89
N ASP A 19 4.27 22.96 22.36
CA ASP A 19 3.55 24.11 21.78
C ASP A 19 3.89 24.36 20.31
N GLN A 20 5.13 24.01 19.89
CA GLN A 20 5.54 24.10 18.49
C GLN A 20 4.84 23.04 17.64
N ALA A 21 4.70 21.81 18.15
CA ALA A 21 4.03 20.74 17.42
C ALA A 21 2.55 21.08 17.18
N ILE A 22 1.87 21.63 18.19
CA ILE A 22 0.48 22.08 18.05
C ILE A 22 0.37 23.17 16.98
N LYS A 23 1.19 24.22 17.04
CA LYS A 23 1.17 25.30 16.04
C LYS A 23 1.46 24.81 14.63
N ILE A 24 2.40 23.86 14.48
CA ILE A 24 2.70 23.25 13.18
C ILE A 24 1.49 22.49 12.67
N SER A 25 0.85 21.66 13.51
CA SER A 25 -0.34 20.91 13.10
C SER A 25 -1.52 21.81 12.74
N GLU A 26 -1.69 22.95 13.39
CA GLU A 26 -2.70 23.96 13.02
C GLU A 26 -2.41 24.60 11.66
N ASN A 27 -1.13 24.86 11.34
CA ASN A 27 -0.74 25.49 10.08
C ASN A 27 -0.85 24.55 8.88
N ILE A 28 -0.37 23.28 9.03
CA ILE A 28 -0.37 22.30 7.94
C ILE A 28 -1.69 21.53 7.81
N GLY A 29 -2.55 21.63 8.84
CA GLY A 29 -3.84 20.92 8.90
C GLY A 29 -3.72 19.46 9.35
N LEU A 30 -4.82 18.92 9.85
CA LEU A 30 -4.96 17.51 10.23
C LEU A 30 -5.66 16.74 9.10
N PRO A 31 -5.36 15.45 8.89
CA PRO A 31 -4.45 14.61 9.67
C PRO A 31 -2.98 14.83 9.36
N VAL A 32 -2.12 14.54 10.35
CA VAL A 32 -0.65 14.59 10.22
C VAL A 32 -0.01 13.26 10.57
N VAL A 33 1.10 12.93 9.91
CA VAL A 33 1.99 11.87 10.32
C VAL A 33 3.04 12.44 11.27
N VAL A 34 3.09 11.90 12.49
CA VAL A 34 4.06 12.33 13.50
C VAL A 34 5.12 11.25 13.66
N ARG A 35 6.38 11.65 13.66
CA ARG A 35 7.51 10.73 13.82
C ARG A 35 8.64 11.36 14.62
N PRO A 36 9.28 10.60 15.53
CA PRO A 36 10.50 11.07 16.19
C PRO A 36 11.64 11.15 15.18
N SER A 37 12.51 12.14 15.31
CA SER A 37 13.73 12.21 14.51
C SER A 37 14.68 11.06 14.88
N TYR A 38 15.43 10.57 13.89
CA TYR A 38 16.44 9.51 14.05
C TYR A 38 15.89 8.11 14.43
N VAL A 39 14.66 7.79 14.06
CA VAL A 39 14.13 6.42 14.09
C VAL A 39 14.21 5.80 12.70
N LEU A 40 14.35 4.48 12.64
CA LEU A 40 14.41 3.70 11.40
C LEU A 40 13.20 2.78 11.28
N GLY A 41 12.75 2.55 10.03
CA GLY A 41 11.74 1.54 9.72
C GLY A 41 10.35 1.83 10.27
N GLY A 42 9.93 3.09 10.29
CA GLY A 42 8.57 3.49 10.71
C GLY A 42 8.28 3.37 12.21
N ARG A 43 9.29 3.04 13.01
CA ARG A 43 9.12 2.87 14.46
C ARG A 43 8.60 4.14 15.11
N ALA A 44 7.54 3.97 15.93
CA ALA A 44 6.87 5.06 16.63
C ALA A 44 6.28 6.16 15.70
N MET A 45 6.09 5.87 14.41
CA MET A 45 5.28 6.72 13.53
C MET A 45 3.80 6.52 13.85
N GLN A 46 3.05 7.60 13.85
CA GLN A 46 1.61 7.57 14.08
C GLN A 46 0.89 8.56 13.18
N LEU A 47 -0.23 8.13 12.60
CA LEU A 47 -1.20 9.01 11.98
C LEU A 47 -2.08 9.62 13.09
N VAL A 48 -2.15 10.94 13.11
CA VAL A 48 -2.87 11.73 14.11
C VAL A 48 -3.95 12.53 13.41
N ASN A 49 -5.21 12.29 13.80
CA ASN A 49 -6.38 12.87 13.14
C ASN A 49 -6.96 14.10 13.87
N ASN A 50 -6.56 14.31 15.11
CA ASN A 50 -7.06 15.42 15.92
C ASN A 50 -6.04 15.84 17.00
N THR A 51 -6.23 17.02 17.56
CA THR A 51 -5.33 17.60 18.56
C THR A 51 -5.17 16.72 19.81
N LYS A 52 -6.23 16.02 20.25
CA LYS A 52 -6.15 15.13 21.43
C LYS A 52 -5.23 13.93 21.20
N GLU A 53 -5.30 13.34 20.00
CA GLU A 53 -4.37 12.26 19.61
C GLU A 53 -2.94 12.78 19.53
N LEU A 54 -2.74 14.03 19.02
CA LEU A 54 -1.42 14.66 18.99
C LEU A 54 -0.86 14.88 20.41
N GLU A 55 -1.67 15.41 21.31
CA GLU A 55 -1.29 15.60 22.72
C GLU A 55 -0.90 14.28 23.39
N LYS A 56 -1.71 13.24 23.19
CA LYS A 56 -1.41 11.89 23.71
C LYS A 56 -0.07 11.39 23.18
N TYR A 57 0.13 11.44 21.87
CA TYR A 57 1.37 11.00 21.23
C TYR A 57 2.59 11.77 21.76
N LEU A 58 2.49 13.10 21.87
CA LEU A 58 3.58 13.94 22.35
C LEU A 58 3.98 13.62 23.79
N ASN A 59 3.01 13.34 24.66
CA ASN A 59 3.27 12.95 26.05
C ASN A 59 4.00 11.60 26.10
N GLU A 60 3.57 10.61 25.32
CA GLU A 60 4.21 9.29 25.24
C GLU A 60 5.59 9.37 24.55
N ALA A 61 5.73 10.19 23.50
CA ALA A 61 6.98 10.32 22.75
C ALA A 61 8.07 11.08 23.52
N VAL A 62 7.72 12.02 24.40
CA VAL A 62 8.67 12.74 25.27
C VAL A 62 9.39 11.77 26.21
N GLU A 63 8.70 10.74 26.70
CA GLU A 63 9.32 9.71 27.53
C GLU A 63 10.34 8.85 26.74
N VAL A 64 10.12 8.65 25.44
CA VAL A 64 10.93 7.77 24.59
C VAL A 64 12.07 8.51 23.87
N SER A 65 11.93 9.82 23.58
CA SER A 65 12.81 10.51 22.64
C SER A 65 13.93 11.33 23.27
N ASN A 66 14.04 11.45 24.60
CA ASN A 66 15.12 12.19 25.29
C ASN A 66 15.48 13.52 24.60
N SER A 67 14.52 14.45 24.44
CA SER A 67 14.71 15.79 23.85
C SER A 67 15.02 15.85 22.33
N LYS A 68 14.79 14.79 21.58
CA LYS A 68 14.96 14.82 20.11
C LYS A 68 13.78 15.51 19.42
N PRO A 69 14.01 16.20 18.30
CA PRO A 69 12.93 16.86 17.57
C PRO A 69 11.95 15.83 16.99
N ILE A 70 10.70 16.28 16.85
CA ILE A 70 9.59 15.52 16.26
C ILE A 70 9.28 16.14 14.90
N LEU A 71 9.13 15.33 13.88
CA LEU A 71 8.64 15.75 12.57
C LEU A 71 7.13 15.56 12.51
N LEU A 72 6.47 16.55 11.92
CA LEU A 72 5.07 16.50 11.55
C LEU A 72 4.98 16.70 10.03
N ASP A 73 4.41 15.72 9.33
CA ASP A 73 4.19 15.81 7.90
C ASP A 73 2.68 15.75 7.62
N SER A 74 2.18 16.60 6.70
CA SER A 74 0.79 16.51 6.23
C SER A 74 0.52 15.14 5.64
N TYR A 75 -0.58 14.49 6.06
CA TYR A 75 -0.96 13.20 5.50
C TYR A 75 -1.69 13.38 4.17
N LEU A 76 -1.14 12.81 3.12
CA LEU A 76 -1.75 12.85 1.80
C LEU A 76 -2.86 11.78 1.71
N THR A 77 -4.05 12.15 2.15
CA THR A 77 -5.23 11.27 2.13
C THR A 77 -5.54 10.81 0.71
N ASP A 78 -5.88 9.54 0.55
CA ASP A 78 -6.21 8.88 -0.73
C ASP A 78 -5.06 8.91 -1.77
N ALA A 79 -3.82 9.18 -1.36
CA ALA A 79 -2.67 9.11 -2.24
C ALA A 79 -2.29 7.65 -2.56
N VAL A 80 -1.83 7.43 -3.77
CA VAL A 80 -1.25 6.16 -4.22
C VAL A 80 0.25 6.20 -3.95
N GLU A 81 0.76 5.22 -3.20
CA GLU A 81 2.20 5.10 -2.95
C GLU A 81 2.88 4.32 -4.08
N VAL A 82 4.10 4.74 -4.43
CA VAL A 82 4.89 4.15 -5.51
C VAL A 82 6.35 4.06 -5.10
N ASP A 83 6.93 2.87 -5.20
CA ASP A 83 8.37 2.67 -5.08
C ASP A 83 9.03 2.75 -6.47
N VAL A 84 10.08 3.54 -6.59
CA VAL A 84 10.95 3.58 -7.77
C VAL A 84 12.35 3.16 -7.38
N ASP A 85 12.81 2.03 -7.92
CA ASP A 85 14.19 1.57 -7.74
C ASP A 85 15.06 1.99 -8.92
N VAL A 86 16.23 2.50 -8.59
CA VAL A 86 17.22 3.06 -9.54
C VAL A 86 18.55 2.34 -9.37
N VAL A 87 19.24 2.11 -10.46
CA VAL A 87 20.65 1.70 -10.46
C VAL A 87 21.51 2.72 -11.21
N SER A 88 22.67 3.05 -10.68
CA SER A 88 23.57 4.04 -11.25
C SER A 88 25.03 3.59 -11.15
N ASP A 89 25.86 3.96 -12.12
CA ASP A 89 27.31 3.84 -12.08
C ASP A 89 28.04 5.18 -11.81
N GLY A 90 27.24 6.22 -11.46
CA GLY A 90 27.72 7.58 -11.23
C GLY A 90 27.72 8.47 -12.50
N LYS A 91 27.48 7.88 -13.69
CA LYS A 91 27.36 8.60 -14.98
C LYS A 91 26.03 8.28 -15.65
N GLU A 92 25.73 7.00 -15.77
CA GLU A 92 24.49 6.50 -16.33
C GLU A 92 23.58 6.06 -15.19
N ILE A 93 22.28 6.31 -15.38
CA ILE A 93 21.24 6.04 -14.40
C ILE A 93 20.08 5.37 -15.11
N GLU A 94 19.72 4.19 -14.62
CA GLU A 94 18.63 3.38 -15.17
C GLU A 94 17.55 3.15 -14.11
N ILE A 95 16.31 3.26 -14.53
CA ILE A 95 15.15 2.92 -13.69
C ILE A 95 15.00 1.40 -13.68
N GLY A 96 15.23 0.77 -12.54
CA GLY A 96 15.05 -0.66 -12.36
C GLY A 96 13.60 -1.11 -12.45
N GLY A 97 12.70 -0.33 -11.85
CA GLY A 97 11.26 -0.59 -11.89
C GLY A 97 10.46 0.46 -11.14
N ILE A 98 9.18 0.57 -11.49
CA ILE A 98 8.16 1.41 -10.82
C ILE A 98 7.09 0.48 -10.28
N LEU A 99 6.97 0.39 -8.96
CA LEU A 99 6.01 -0.47 -8.28
C LEU A 99 4.90 0.38 -7.67
N GLN A 100 3.69 0.23 -8.18
CA GLN A 100 2.51 0.86 -7.61
C GLN A 100 1.95 0.01 -6.49
N HIS A 101 1.76 0.59 -5.30
CA HIS A 101 1.12 -0.07 -4.16
C HIS A 101 -0.40 -0.19 -4.36
N ILE A 102 -0.97 -1.25 -3.80
CA ILE A 102 -2.42 -1.49 -3.77
C ILE A 102 -3.01 -1.01 -2.45
N GLU A 103 -2.26 -1.14 -1.36
CA GLU A 103 -2.63 -0.57 -0.07
C GLU A 103 -2.48 0.96 -0.07
N GLN A 104 -3.11 1.59 0.91
CA GLN A 104 -3.02 3.05 1.08
C GLN A 104 -1.60 3.50 1.44
N ALA A 105 -1.27 4.73 1.11
CA ALA A 105 0.00 5.35 1.49
C ALA A 105 0.22 5.32 3.02
N GLY A 106 1.47 5.08 3.43
CA GLY A 106 1.87 4.97 4.83
C GLY A 106 1.93 3.52 5.36
N ILE A 107 1.58 2.52 4.56
CA ILE A 107 1.84 1.11 4.87
C ILE A 107 3.24 0.75 4.39
N HIS A 108 4.00 0.03 5.22
CA HIS A 108 5.36 -0.36 4.86
C HIS A 108 5.43 -1.12 3.53
N SER A 109 6.34 -0.74 2.63
CA SER A 109 6.46 -1.32 1.28
C SER A 109 6.68 -2.85 1.27
N GLY A 110 7.24 -3.42 2.34
CA GLY A 110 7.35 -4.86 2.53
C GLY A 110 6.00 -5.56 2.72
N ASP A 111 5.02 -4.86 3.29
CA ASP A 111 3.69 -5.38 3.62
C ASP A 111 2.65 -5.10 2.54
N SER A 112 2.89 -4.10 1.69
CA SER A 112 1.99 -3.74 0.60
C SER A 112 2.09 -4.73 -0.57
N ALA A 113 0.94 -5.07 -1.14
CA ALA A 113 0.90 -5.65 -2.47
C ALA A 113 1.30 -4.57 -3.50
N CYS A 114 2.11 -4.94 -4.50
CA CYS A 114 2.60 -3.98 -5.48
C CYS A 114 2.51 -4.53 -6.89
N SER A 115 2.12 -3.68 -7.84
CA SER A 115 2.07 -4.02 -9.28
C SER A 115 3.27 -3.46 -10.03
N LEU A 116 3.84 -4.27 -10.90
CA LEU A 116 4.88 -3.93 -11.84
C LEU A 116 4.51 -4.45 -13.25
N PRO A 117 4.30 -3.60 -14.26
CA PRO A 117 4.27 -2.14 -14.18
C PRO A 117 3.09 -1.59 -13.36
N PRO A 118 3.03 -0.28 -13.09
CA PRO A 118 1.86 0.37 -12.52
C PRO A 118 0.59 0.05 -13.31
N TYR A 119 -0.51 -0.22 -12.62
CA TYR A 119 -1.76 -0.65 -13.25
C TYR A 119 -2.79 0.47 -13.44
N SER A 120 -2.69 1.56 -12.69
CA SER A 120 -3.68 2.65 -12.72
C SER A 120 -3.07 4.04 -12.93
N LEU A 121 -1.74 4.18 -12.92
CA LEU A 121 -1.08 5.47 -13.10
C LEU A 121 -0.91 5.83 -14.57
N SER A 122 -1.17 7.10 -14.90
CA SER A 122 -0.97 7.63 -16.25
C SER A 122 0.50 7.55 -16.69
N VAL A 123 0.74 7.53 -17.99
CA VAL A 123 2.10 7.51 -18.56
C VAL A 123 2.85 8.79 -18.19
N GLU A 124 2.14 9.91 -18.12
CA GLU A 124 2.64 11.23 -17.76
C GLU A 124 3.22 11.22 -16.34
N VAL A 125 2.47 10.71 -15.36
CA VAL A 125 2.91 10.58 -13.97
C VAL A 125 4.12 9.64 -13.88
N GLN A 126 4.09 8.50 -14.58
CA GLN A 126 5.22 7.58 -14.60
C GLN A 126 6.48 8.22 -15.17
N ASN A 127 6.37 9.03 -16.24
CA ASN A 127 7.50 9.72 -16.82
C ASN A 127 8.04 10.83 -15.91
N GLU A 128 7.16 11.54 -15.21
CA GLU A 128 7.57 12.55 -14.22
C GLU A 128 8.34 11.89 -13.06
N MET A 129 7.87 10.76 -12.51
CA MET A 129 8.60 10.02 -11.47
C MET A 129 9.98 9.56 -11.96
N LYS A 130 10.09 9.04 -13.19
CA LYS A 130 11.38 8.64 -13.78
C LYS A 130 12.34 9.80 -13.85
N LYS A 131 11.87 10.95 -14.35
CA LYS A 131 12.67 12.16 -14.45
C LYS A 131 13.16 12.62 -13.07
N GLN A 132 12.25 12.73 -12.10
CA GLN A 132 12.59 13.11 -10.74
C GLN A 132 13.59 12.14 -10.10
N ALA A 133 13.42 10.83 -10.29
CA ALA A 133 14.32 9.82 -9.78
C ALA A 133 15.75 9.95 -10.36
N ILE A 134 15.87 10.22 -11.67
CA ILE A 134 17.14 10.48 -12.33
C ILE A 134 17.80 11.76 -11.80
N ASP A 135 17.04 12.83 -11.65
CA ASP A 135 17.56 14.12 -11.17
C ASP A 135 18.05 14.02 -9.71
N ILE A 136 17.32 13.28 -8.85
CA ILE A 136 17.74 13.01 -7.47
C ILE A 136 19.01 12.15 -7.44
N ALA A 137 19.08 11.08 -8.27
CA ALA A 137 20.26 10.22 -8.32
C ALA A 137 21.52 10.98 -8.73
N LYS A 138 21.40 11.91 -9.70
CA LYS A 138 22.49 12.82 -10.12
C LYS A 138 22.90 13.74 -8.97
N GLU A 139 21.95 14.41 -8.33
CA GLU A 139 22.23 15.36 -7.25
C GLU A 139 22.92 14.70 -6.05
N LEU A 140 22.58 13.44 -5.77
CA LEU A 140 23.18 12.65 -4.69
C LEU A 140 24.46 11.91 -5.11
N ASN A 141 24.88 12.01 -6.38
CA ASN A 141 26.02 11.28 -6.94
C ASN A 141 25.95 9.78 -6.63
N VAL A 142 24.79 9.17 -6.84
CA VAL A 142 24.57 7.77 -6.49
C VAL A 142 25.43 6.86 -7.35
N VAL A 143 26.13 5.94 -6.70
CA VAL A 143 26.78 4.77 -7.32
C VAL A 143 26.26 3.52 -6.64
N GLY A 144 25.56 2.67 -7.38
CA GLY A 144 24.86 1.49 -6.85
C GLY A 144 23.35 1.65 -6.95
N LEU A 145 22.62 1.31 -5.90
CA LEU A 145 21.17 1.34 -5.84
C LEU A 145 20.65 2.53 -5.05
N MET A 146 19.50 3.03 -5.49
CA MET A 146 18.69 4.00 -4.76
C MET A 146 17.21 3.63 -4.92
N ASN A 147 16.45 3.77 -3.84
CA ASN A 147 15.01 3.67 -3.85
C ASN A 147 14.40 5.02 -3.49
N ILE A 148 13.33 5.38 -4.17
CA ILE A 148 12.55 6.57 -3.87
C ILE A 148 11.10 6.14 -3.67
N GLN A 149 10.51 6.59 -2.56
CA GLN A 149 9.08 6.46 -2.31
C GLN A 149 8.38 7.76 -2.69
N PHE A 150 7.40 7.61 -3.57
CA PHE A 150 6.53 8.70 -4.02
C PHE A 150 5.10 8.50 -3.50
N ALA A 151 4.39 9.59 -3.29
CA ALA A 151 2.94 9.61 -3.18
C ALA A 151 2.35 10.36 -4.38
N ILE A 152 1.34 9.77 -5.00
CA ILE A 152 0.63 10.38 -6.12
C ILE A 152 -0.75 10.78 -5.65
N LYS A 153 -1.07 12.07 -5.74
CA LYS A 153 -2.38 12.61 -5.39
C LYS A 153 -2.81 13.60 -6.46
N ASP A 154 -3.99 13.41 -7.00
CA ASP A 154 -4.55 14.29 -8.04
C ASP A 154 -3.59 14.49 -9.23
N GLU A 155 -2.97 13.39 -9.71
CA GLU A 155 -1.93 13.36 -10.76
C GLU A 155 -0.62 14.13 -10.40
N GLU A 156 -0.48 14.64 -9.19
CA GLU A 156 0.73 15.30 -8.70
C GLU A 156 1.65 14.33 -7.97
N VAL A 157 2.96 14.47 -8.21
CA VAL A 157 4.02 13.63 -7.66
C VAL A 157 4.65 14.27 -6.44
N TYR A 158 4.57 13.62 -5.29
CA TYR A 158 5.18 14.04 -4.02
C TYR A 158 6.26 13.05 -3.60
N ILE A 159 7.39 13.53 -3.12
CA ILE A 159 8.44 12.68 -2.56
C ILE A 159 8.16 12.44 -1.08
N ILE A 160 8.13 11.17 -0.70
CA ILE A 160 8.02 10.74 0.71
C ILE A 160 9.42 10.57 1.30
N GLU A 161 10.23 9.73 0.64
CA GLU A 161 11.59 9.47 1.14
C GLU A 161 12.53 9.02 0.02
N VAL A 162 13.83 9.27 0.20
CA VAL A 162 14.89 8.85 -0.70
C VAL A 162 15.90 8.01 0.08
N ASN A 163 16.13 6.79 -0.40
CA ASN A 163 16.99 5.80 0.24
C ASN A 163 18.13 5.42 -0.71
N PRO A 164 19.35 6.01 -0.60
CA PRO A 164 20.49 5.65 -1.44
C PRO A 164 21.12 4.32 -1.00
N ARG A 165 20.36 3.27 -1.08
CA ARG A 165 20.67 1.88 -0.71
C ARG A 165 19.73 0.92 -1.44
N ALA A 166 20.02 -0.38 -1.37
CA ALA A 166 19.09 -1.42 -1.81
C ALA A 166 17.79 -1.38 -1.02
N SER A 167 16.66 -1.54 -1.71
CA SER A 167 15.33 -1.66 -1.14
C SER A 167 14.89 -3.13 -1.00
N ARG A 168 13.75 -3.35 -0.37
CA ARG A 168 13.11 -4.67 -0.29
C ARG A 168 12.45 -5.08 -1.61
N THR A 169 12.16 -4.12 -2.50
CA THR A 169 11.56 -4.35 -3.82
C THR A 169 12.58 -4.80 -4.88
N VAL A 170 13.87 -4.55 -4.65
CA VAL A 170 14.97 -4.96 -5.57
C VAL A 170 14.95 -6.45 -5.95
N PRO A 171 14.76 -7.42 -5.02
CA PRO A 171 14.69 -8.83 -5.39
C PRO A 171 13.51 -9.17 -6.28
N PHE A 172 12.35 -8.55 -6.03
CA PHE A 172 11.13 -8.72 -6.83
C PHE A 172 11.34 -8.20 -8.27
N ILE A 173 11.79 -6.94 -8.41
CA ILE A 173 12.09 -6.33 -9.71
C ILE A 173 13.11 -7.18 -10.47
N SER A 174 14.20 -7.58 -9.81
CA SER A 174 15.25 -8.39 -10.43
C SER A 174 14.71 -9.70 -11.04
N LYS A 175 13.77 -10.34 -10.39
CA LYS A 175 13.09 -11.55 -10.90
C LYS A 175 12.17 -11.21 -12.07
N ALA A 176 11.44 -10.11 -12.01
CA ALA A 176 10.53 -9.69 -13.07
C ALA A 176 11.25 -9.33 -14.38
N ILE A 177 12.38 -8.61 -14.28
CA ILE A 177 13.18 -8.20 -15.46
C ILE A 177 14.21 -9.25 -15.90
N GLY A 178 14.37 -10.37 -15.16
CA GLY A 178 15.37 -11.40 -15.45
C GLY A 178 16.82 -10.97 -15.24
N ASN A 179 17.06 -9.84 -14.58
CA ASN A 179 18.39 -9.28 -14.37
C ASN A 179 18.58 -8.81 -12.93
N SER A 180 19.63 -9.29 -12.26
CA SER A 180 19.87 -8.99 -10.85
C SER A 180 20.38 -7.57 -10.66
N LEU A 181 19.51 -6.65 -10.23
CA LEU A 181 19.88 -5.27 -9.89
C LEU A 181 21.02 -5.21 -8.87
N ALA A 182 21.00 -6.08 -7.87
CA ALA A 182 22.06 -6.12 -6.85
C ALA A 182 23.43 -6.48 -7.45
N LYS A 183 23.50 -7.43 -8.40
CA LYS A 183 24.75 -7.77 -9.10
C LYS A 183 25.22 -6.62 -9.98
N VAL A 184 24.30 -5.96 -10.68
CA VAL A 184 24.62 -4.80 -11.53
C VAL A 184 25.19 -3.68 -10.69
N ALA A 185 24.52 -3.34 -9.60
CA ALA A 185 24.95 -2.30 -8.67
C ALA A 185 26.31 -2.59 -8.03
N SER A 186 26.53 -3.83 -7.57
CA SER A 186 27.84 -4.23 -7.00
C SER A 186 28.99 -4.08 -8.01
N LYS A 187 28.75 -4.41 -9.29
CA LYS A 187 29.73 -4.20 -10.34
C LYS A 187 29.96 -2.71 -10.65
N ALA A 188 28.91 -1.90 -10.62
CA ALA A 188 29.01 -0.45 -10.77
C ALA A 188 29.86 0.17 -9.64
N MET A 189 29.66 -0.26 -8.40
CA MET A 189 30.43 0.20 -7.23
C MET A 189 31.93 -0.12 -7.31
N ILE A 190 32.34 -1.15 -8.07
CA ILE A 190 33.73 -1.46 -8.33
C ILE A 190 34.25 -0.93 -9.68
N GLY A 191 33.50 0.01 -10.30
CA GLY A 191 33.91 0.78 -11.47
C GLY A 191 33.50 0.20 -12.83
N LYS A 192 32.66 -0.84 -12.92
CA LYS A 192 32.12 -1.32 -14.19
C LYS A 192 30.88 -0.53 -14.56
N SER A 193 30.92 0.17 -15.70
CA SER A 193 29.79 0.97 -16.18
C SER A 193 28.56 0.11 -16.51
N LEU A 194 27.37 0.73 -16.52
CA LEU A 194 26.12 0.06 -16.94
C LEU A 194 26.20 -0.39 -18.41
N ASN A 195 26.83 0.40 -19.25
CA ASN A 195 27.10 0.06 -20.68
C ASN A 195 27.97 -1.18 -20.83
N GLU A 196 29.08 -1.28 -20.11
CA GLU A 196 29.95 -2.48 -20.12
C GLU A 196 29.20 -3.73 -19.65
N GLN A 197 28.25 -3.56 -18.74
CA GLN A 197 27.39 -4.63 -18.23
C GLN A 197 26.25 -4.98 -19.19
N LYS A 198 26.02 -4.19 -20.24
CA LYS A 198 24.87 -4.31 -21.16
C LYS A 198 23.55 -4.42 -20.39
N PHE A 199 23.45 -3.63 -19.31
CA PHE A 199 22.28 -3.68 -18.45
C PHE A 199 21.04 -3.10 -19.17
N SER A 200 19.91 -3.78 -18.99
CA SER A 200 18.57 -3.29 -19.38
C SER A 200 17.55 -3.71 -18.32
N SER A 201 16.65 -2.82 -18.00
CA SER A 201 15.53 -3.03 -17.06
C SER A 201 14.20 -3.29 -17.78
N THR A 202 14.26 -3.80 -19.02
CA THR A 202 13.07 -4.03 -19.84
C THR A 202 12.24 -5.18 -19.27
N LEU A 203 10.96 -4.92 -18.97
CA LEU A 203 10.01 -5.95 -18.60
C LEU A 203 9.60 -6.80 -19.83
N PRO A 204 9.32 -8.10 -19.62
CA PRO A 204 8.69 -8.92 -20.64
C PRO A 204 7.35 -8.31 -21.11
N LYS A 205 7.20 -8.19 -22.45
CA LYS A 205 6.03 -7.52 -23.04
C LYS A 205 4.73 -8.28 -22.73
N GLY A 206 3.67 -7.52 -22.44
CA GLY A 206 2.33 -8.07 -22.23
C GLY A 206 2.16 -8.86 -20.94
N LEU A 207 3.08 -8.70 -19.97
CA LEU A 207 2.98 -9.30 -18.66
C LEU A 207 2.87 -8.25 -17.56
N SER A 208 2.09 -8.59 -16.56
CA SER A 208 2.01 -7.90 -15.28
C SER A 208 2.55 -8.81 -14.18
N PHE A 209 3.25 -8.21 -13.24
CA PHE A 209 3.82 -8.88 -12.07
C PHE A 209 3.24 -8.23 -10.82
N VAL A 210 2.71 -9.04 -9.92
CA VAL A 210 2.21 -8.56 -8.62
C VAL A 210 2.96 -9.23 -7.50
N LYS A 211 3.54 -8.40 -6.63
CA LYS A 211 4.10 -8.82 -5.35
C LYS A 211 2.97 -8.87 -4.34
N GLU A 212 2.86 -9.95 -3.58
CA GLU A 212 1.98 -10.06 -2.42
C GLU A 212 2.78 -10.47 -1.19
N ALA A 213 2.50 -9.84 -0.05
CA ALA A 213 3.18 -10.11 1.20
C ALA A 213 2.63 -11.37 1.89
N VAL A 214 3.52 -12.16 2.47
CA VAL A 214 3.15 -13.29 3.32
C VAL A 214 3.20 -12.87 4.77
N MET A 215 2.04 -12.90 5.43
CA MET A 215 1.86 -12.45 6.81
C MET A 215 1.84 -13.62 7.78
N PRO A 216 2.52 -13.54 8.93
CA PRO A 216 2.56 -14.62 9.92
C PRO A 216 1.37 -14.58 10.89
N PHE A 217 0.28 -13.88 10.56
CA PHE A 217 -0.84 -13.65 11.49
C PHE A 217 -1.51 -14.93 11.99
N ASP A 218 -1.49 -16.00 11.19
CA ASP A 218 -2.01 -17.32 11.60
C ASP A 218 -1.33 -17.87 12.86
N LYS A 219 -0.10 -17.43 13.12
CA LYS A 219 0.67 -17.82 14.31
C LYS A 219 0.34 -17.00 15.55
N PHE A 220 -0.40 -15.91 15.38
CA PHE A 220 -0.71 -14.92 16.43
C PHE A 220 -2.22 -14.63 16.48
N PRO A 221 -3.04 -15.55 17.03
CA PRO A 221 -4.51 -15.55 16.90
C PRO A 221 -5.23 -14.35 17.52
N HIS A 222 -4.55 -13.55 18.33
CA HIS A 222 -5.14 -12.38 19.00
C HIS A 222 -4.62 -11.04 18.47
N VAL A 223 -3.75 -11.06 17.44
CA VAL A 223 -3.22 -9.84 16.84
C VAL A 223 -4.23 -9.28 15.84
N ASP A 224 -4.40 -7.96 15.84
CA ASP A 224 -5.13 -7.27 14.78
C ASP A 224 -4.26 -7.26 13.50
N PRO A 225 -4.77 -7.80 12.37
CA PRO A 225 -4.01 -7.86 11.13
C PRO A 225 -3.88 -6.51 10.40
N ILE A 226 -4.30 -5.41 11.03
CA ILE A 226 -4.17 -4.09 10.42
C ILE A 226 -2.71 -3.75 10.11
N LEU A 227 -2.47 -3.23 8.90
CA LEU A 227 -1.14 -2.86 8.44
C LEU A 227 -0.83 -1.39 8.81
N GLY A 228 0.43 -1.06 8.84
CA GLY A 228 0.92 0.27 9.17
C GLY A 228 2.37 0.50 8.71
N PRO A 229 3.05 1.52 9.25
CA PRO A 229 4.39 1.88 8.82
C PRO A 229 5.48 0.90 9.26
N GLU A 230 5.21 0.04 10.26
CA GLU A 230 6.13 -1.00 10.70
C GLU A 230 5.88 -2.31 9.95
N MET A 231 6.94 -2.94 9.44
CA MET A 231 6.85 -4.19 8.68
C MET A 231 6.45 -5.38 9.56
N LYS A 232 5.45 -6.13 9.10
CA LYS A 232 4.93 -7.35 9.75
C LYS A 232 5.12 -8.62 8.92
N SER A 233 5.33 -8.49 7.61
CA SER A 233 5.50 -9.61 6.69
C SER A 233 6.79 -10.39 6.94
N THR A 234 6.78 -11.68 6.63
CA THR A 234 7.93 -12.59 6.75
C THR A 234 8.46 -13.08 5.40
N GLY A 235 7.76 -12.78 4.32
CA GLY A 235 8.11 -13.17 2.97
C GLY A 235 7.19 -12.54 1.95
N GLU A 236 7.42 -12.89 0.69
CA GLU A 236 6.64 -12.40 -0.44
C GLU A 236 6.48 -13.48 -1.51
N VAL A 237 5.41 -13.38 -2.29
CA VAL A 237 5.17 -14.20 -3.48
C VAL A 237 4.98 -13.32 -4.70
N MET A 238 5.13 -13.91 -5.89
CA MET A 238 4.95 -13.24 -7.17
C MET A 238 3.81 -13.91 -7.96
N GLY A 239 2.80 -13.13 -8.32
CA GLY A 239 1.83 -13.50 -9.35
C GLY A 239 2.23 -12.91 -10.68
N ILE A 240 2.06 -13.67 -11.77
CA ILE A 240 2.38 -13.25 -13.14
C ILE A 240 1.18 -13.56 -14.03
N GLY A 241 0.76 -12.59 -14.82
CA GLY A 241 -0.38 -12.74 -15.73
C GLY A 241 -0.31 -11.77 -16.91
N PRO A 242 -1.15 -11.96 -17.94
CA PRO A 242 -1.22 -11.05 -19.09
C PRO A 242 -1.82 -9.69 -18.74
N ASN A 243 -2.38 -9.53 -17.55
CA ASN A 243 -2.93 -8.30 -17.01
C ASN A 243 -2.83 -8.28 -15.48
N PHE A 244 -3.07 -7.10 -14.91
CA PHE A 244 -3.02 -6.88 -13.46
C PHE A 244 -3.93 -7.83 -12.67
N GLY A 245 -5.21 -7.98 -13.09
CA GLY A 245 -6.20 -8.78 -12.35
C GLY A 245 -5.79 -10.24 -12.19
N GLU A 246 -5.30 -10.88 -13.27
CA GLU A 246 -4.80 -12.26 -13.21
C GLU A 246 -3.52 -12.36 -12.36
N ALA A 247 -2.59 -11.43 -12.53
CA ALA A 247 -1.36 -11.40 -11.73
C ALA A 247 -1.67 -11.24 -10.24
N TYR A 248 -2.61 -10.35 -9.89
CA TYR A 248 -3.06 -10.14 -8.51
C TYR A 248 -3.74 -11.38 -7.94
N ALA A 249 -4.67 -11.99 -8.68
CA ALA A 249 -5.35 -13.21 -8.23
C ALA A 249 -4.36 -14.36 -7.97
N LYS A 250 -3.36 -14.55 -8.85
CA LYS A 250 -2.30 -15.54 -8.66
C LYS A 250 -1.42 -15.23 -7.44
N ALA A 251 -1.10 -13.95 -7.22
CA ALA A 251 -0.33 -13.52 -6.05
C ALA A 251 -1.10 -13.81 -4.74
N GLN A 252 -2.41 -13.50 -4.69
CA GLN A 252 -3.26 -13.82 -3.54
C GLN A 252 -3.28 -15.33 -3.26
N LYS A 253 -3.48 -16.14 -4.31
CA LYS A 253 -3.44 -17.61 -4.20
C LYS A 253 -2.07 -18.11 -3.71
N GLY A 254 -0.98 -17.54 -4.21
CA GLY A 254 0.39 -17.86 -3.77
C GLY A 254 0.65 -17.49 -2.31
N ALA A 255 -0.01 -16.46 -1.79
CA ALA A 255 0.01 -16.06 -0.38
C ALA A 255 -0.98 -16.84 0.51
N ASN A 256 -1.60 -17.91 -0.01
CA ASN A 256 -2.64 -18.70 0.65
C ASN A 256 -3.90 -17.93 1.04
N LYS A 257 -4.19 -16.83 0.35
CA LYS A 257 -5.42 -16.06 0.52
C LYS A 257 -6.47 -16.57 -0.46
N ILE A 258 -7.67 -16.88 0.05
CA ILE A 258 -8.75 -17.46 -0.74
C ILE A 258 -9.67 -16.36 -1.23
N LEU A 259 -9.71 -16.12 -2.55
CA LEU A 259 -10.66 -15.23 -3.19
C LEU A 259 -11.86 -16.05 -3.68
N ARG A 260 -12.94 -16.10 -2.89
CA ARG A 260 -14.23 -16.68 -3.32
C ARG A 260 -14.87 -15.74 -4.33
N ARG A 261 -15.42 -16.31 -5.41
CA ARG A 261 -15.96 -15.55 -6.56
C ARG A 261 -17.46 -15.34 -6.53
N SER A 262 -18.13 -15.74 -5.47
CA SER A 262 -19.57 -15.54 -5.22
C SER A 262 -19.85 -15.73 -3.74
N GLY A 263 -21.04 -15.36 -3.32
CA GLY A 263 -21.49 -15.52 -1.94
C GLY A 263 -21.95 -14.20 -1.36
N VAL A 264 -21.57 -13.90 -0.12
CA VAL A 264 -21.94 -12.68 0.60
C VAL A 264 -20.72 -11.81 0.85
N VAL A 265 -20.79 -10.54 0.44
CA VAL A 265 -19.79 -9.52 0.79
C VAL A 265 -20.30 -8.61 1.89
N PHE A 266 -19.54 -8.49 2.95
CA PHE A 266 -19.77 -7.47 3.97
C PHE A 266 -19.04 -6.17 3.59
N ILE A 267 -19.77 -5.06 3.59
CA ILE A 267 -19.24 -3.73 3.28
C ILE A 267 -19.51 -2.76 4.43
N SER A 268 -18.44 -2.21 4.98
CA SER A 268 -18.52 -1.12 5.96
C SER A 268 -17.39 -0.13 5.67
N VAL A 269 -17.75 1.02 5.11
CA VAL A 269 -16.77 2.01 4.67
C VAL A 269 -16.91 3.35 5.39
N LYS A 270 -15.76 4.03 5.58
CA LYS A 270 -15.71 5.40 6.11
C LYS A 270 -16.42 6.36 5.17
N ASN A 271 -16.83 7.53 5.68
CA ASN A 271 -17.64 8.46 4.90
C ASN A 271 -16.96 8.96 3.63
N SER A 272 -15.66 9.23 3.67
CA SER A 272 -14.88 9.68 2.51
C SER A 272 -14.79 8.63 1.38
N ASP A 273 -14.98 7.34 1.70
CA ASP A 273 -14.92 6.23 0.73
C ASP A 273 -16.27 5.90 0.09
N LYS A 274 -17.39 6.43 0.63
CA LYS A 274 -18.72 6.16 0.08
C LYS A 274 -18.85 6.52 -1.40
N LYS A 275 -18.18 7.57 -1.85
CA LYS A 275 -18.12 7.99 -3.27
C LYS A 275 -17.63 6.88 -4.24
N TYR A 276 -16.91 5.91 -3.74
CA TYR A 276 -16.43 4.78 -4.54
C TYR A 276 -17.47 3.67 -4.71
N LEU A 277 -18.51 3.65 -3.86
CA LEU A 277 -19.54 2.61 -3.89
C LEU A 277 -20.40 2.68 -5.16
N ASP A 278 -20.53 3.86 -5.78
CA ASP A 278 -21.24 4.07 -7.04
C ASP A 278 -20.72 3.14 -8.15
N LYS A 279 -19.40 2.95 -8.18
CA LYS A 279 -18.73 2.09 -9.16
C LYS A 279 -18.56 0.67 -8.65
N PHE A 280 -18.19 0.52 -7.37
CA PHE A 280 -17.85 -0.76 -6.79
C PHE A 280 -19.06 -1.69 -6.65
N VAL A 281 -20.19 -1.18 -6.13
CA VAL A 281 -21.36 -2.01 -5.79
C VAL A 281 -21.98 -2.68 -7.01
N PRO A 282 -22.22 -2.01 -8.15
CA PRO A 282 -22.70 -2.68 -9.36
C PRO A 282 -21.76 -3.79 -9.85
N GLU A 283 -20.43 -3.55 -9.80
CA GLU A 283 -19.46 -4.53 -10.28
C GLU A 283 -19.45 -5.79 -9.40
N ILE A 284 -19.49 -5.65 -8.07
CA ILE A 284 -19.45 -6.82 -7.17
C ILE A 284 -20.76 -7.63 -7.24
N ILE A 285 -21.90 -6.97 -7.47
CA ILE A 285 -23.18 -7.64 -7.73
C ILE A 285 -23.10 -8.44 -9.05
N ASN A 286 -22.53 -7.86 -10.11
CA ASN A 286 -22.38 -8.51 -11.40
C ASN A 286 -21.45 -9.75 -11.32
N VAL A 287 -20.50 -9.75 -10.41
CA VAL A 287 -19.67 -10.93 -10.11
C VAL A 287 -20.47 -12.05 -9.44
N GLY A 288 -21.58 -11.74 -8.77
CA GLY A 288 -22.47 -12.72 -8.14
C GLY A 288 -22.52 -12.65 -6.61
N PHE A 289 -22.07 -11.53 -6.01
CA PHE A 289 -22.17 -11.34 -4.56
C PHE A 289 -23.50 -10.70 -4.16
N LYS A 290 -24.03 -11.16 -3.02
CA LYS A 290 -25.03 -10.43 -2.24
C LYS A 290 -24.34 -9.52 -1.26
N ILE A 291 -24.95 -8.38 -0.98
CA ILE A 291 -24.34 -7.36 -0.13
C ILE A 291 -25.00 -7.31 1.24
N VAL A 292 -24.18 -7.34 2.28
CA VAL A 292 -24.55 -7.06 3.66
C VAL A 292 -23.73 -5.85 4.12
N ALA A 293 -24.37 -4.85 4.71
CA ALA A 293 -23.68 -3.62 5.10
C ALA A 293 -24.15 -3.05 6.44
N THR A 294 -23.26 -2.31 7.12
CA THR A 294 -23.65 -1.52 8.31
C THR A 294 -24.54 -0.35 7.92
N SER A 295 -25.39 0.11 8.85
CA SER A 295 -26.46 1.09 8.61
C SER A 295 -26.05 2.26 7.72
N GLY A 296 -24.98 3.00 8.07
CA GLY A 296 -24.58 4.18 7.28
C GLY A 296 -23.99 3.86 5.89
N THR A 297 -23.50 2.64 5.65
CA THR A 297 -23.08 2.17 4.32
C THR A 297 -24.31 1.67 3.55
N ALA A 298 -25.22 0.96 4.21
CA ALA A 298 -26.46 0.48 3.63
C ALA A 298 -27.34 1.63 3.14
N ASP A 299 -27.50 2.70 3.97
CA ASP A 299 -28.25 3.90 3.57
C ASP A 299 -27.74 4.48 2.25
N TYR A 300 -26.41 4.52 2.05
CA TYR A 300 -25.82 5.02 0.81
C TYR A 300 -26.11 4.09 -0.38
N ILE A 301 -25.98 2.77 -0.18
CA ILE A 301 -26.24 1.78 -1.24
C ILE A 301 -27.72 1.78 -1.65
N GLU A 302 -28.64 1.90 -0.69
CA GLU A 302 -30.08 2.04 -0.95
C GLU A 302 -30.42 3.31 -1.74
N GLN A 303 -29.75 4.43 -1.45
CA GLN A 303 -29.91 5.68 -2.22
C GLN A 303 -29.47 5.52 -3.68
N LEU A 304 -28.55 4.60 -3.98
CA LEU A 304 -28.18 4.24 -5.35
C LEU A 304 -29.23 3.31 -6.03
N GLY A 305 -30.27 2.90 -5.31
CA GLY A 305 -31.29 1.95 -5.82
C GLY A 305 -30.77 0.50 -5.92
N LEU A 306 -29.71 0.15 -5.19
CA LEU A 306 -29.07 -1.16 -5.25
C LEU A 306 -29.47 -2.03 -4.03
N PRO A 307 -29.58 -3.36 -4.21
CA PRO A 307 -30.00 -4.26 -3.14
C PRO A 307 -28.89 -4.40 -2.08
N VAL A 308 -29.27 -4.30 -0.81
CA VAL A 308 -28.39 -4.49 0.33
C VAL A 308 -29.18 -4.99 1.53
N GLU A 309 -28.61 -5.90 2.30
CA GLU A 309 -29.13 -6.35 3.59
C GLU A 309 -28.38 -5.60 4.72
N ARG A 310 -29.12 -5.21 5.76
CA ARG A 310 -28.55 -4.48 6.91
C ARG A 310 -28.06 -5.45 7.97
N VAL A 311 -26.91 -5.12 8.55
CA VAL A 311 -26.36 -5.83 9.70
C VAL A 311 -25.89 -4.84 10.77
N ASN A 312 -26.04 -5.19 12.04
CA ASN A 312 -25.58 -4.38 13.15
C ASN A 312 -24.05 -4.34 13.22
N LYS A 313 -23.53 -3.19 13.64
CA LYS A 313 -22.13 -3.10 14.12
C LYS A 313 -22.00 -3.85 15.44
N VAL A 314 -20.79 -4.20 15.81
CA VAL A 314 -20.49 -4.87 17.09
C VAL A 314 -21.02 -4.07 18.30
N SER A 315 -20.94 -2.74 18.23
CA SER A 315 -21.43 -1.83 19.27
C SER A 315 -22.96 -1.67 19.35
N GLU A 316 -23.70 -2.13 18.33
CA GLU A 316 -25.15 -1.96 18.22
C GLU A 316 -25.94 -3.15 18.80
N GLY A 317 -25.25 -4.22 19.21
CA GLY A 317 -25.85 -5.42 19.80
C GLY A 317 -25.98 -6.59 18.83
N ARG A 318 -26.37 -7.76 19.38
CA ARG A 318 -26.52 -9.01 18.62
C ARG A 318 -27.92 -9.17 18.02
N PRO A 319 -28.06 -9.86 16.88
CA PRO A 319 -26.98 -10.37 16.02
C PRO A 319 -26.23 -9.24 15.31
N HIS A 320 -24.90 -9.38 15.16
CA HIS A 320 -24.04 -8.41 14.50
C HIS A 320 -23.06 -9.10 13.55
N ILE A 321 -22.31 -8.33 12.78
CA ILE A 321 -21.43 -8.85 11.72
C ILE A 321 -20.45 -9.94 12.17
N VAL A 322 -19.94 -9.89 13.40
CA VAL A 322 -19.02 -10.93 13.89
C VAL A 322 -19.75 -12.27 14.04
N ASP A 323 -21.06 -12.27 14.39
CA ASP A 323 -21.84 -13.51 14.44
C ASP A 323 -21.96 -14.11 13.03
N ASN A 324 -22.24 -13.31 12.00
CA ASN A 324 -22.30 -13.78 10.60
C ASN A 324 -20.93 -14.33 10.14
N LEU A 325 -19.81 -13.69 10.51
CA LEU A 325 -18.47 -14.18 10.17
C LEU A 325 -18.18 -15.53 10.84
N LEU A 326 -18.54 -15.71 12.12
CA LEU A 326 -18.35 -16.95 12.86
C LEU A 326 -19.23 -18.09 12.32
N ASN A 327 -20.42 -17.77 11.79
CA ASN A 327 -21.34 -18.72 11.17
C ASN A 327 -20.96 -19.06 9.72
N ASN A 328 -19.88 -18.48 9.16
CA ASN A 328 -19.48 -18.58 7.76
C ASN A 328 -20.56 -18.11 6.76
N GLU A 329 -21.31 -17.08 7.12
CA GLU A 329 -22.35 -16.46 6.29
C GLU A 329 -21.79 -15.34 5.41
N VAL A 330 -20.48 -15.02 5.51
CA VAL A 330 -19.77 -13.97 4.76
C VAL A 330 -18.55 -14.56 4.09
N ASP A 331 -18.35 -14.22 2.82
CA ASP A 331 -17.28 -14.74 1.97
C ASP A 331 -16.18 -13.72 1.65
N LEU A 332 -16.49 -12.43 1.80
CA LEU A 332 -15.59 -11.32 1.53
C LEU A 332 -15.87 -10.16 2.49
N VAL A 333 -14.84 -9.52 3.01
CA VAL A 333 -14.95 -8.36 3.90
C VAL A 333 -14.27 -7.15 3.28
N ILE A 334 -15.00 -6.03 3.19
CA ILE A 334 -14.49 -4.71 2.84
C ILE A 334 -14.79 -3.79 4.02
N ASN A 335 -13.74 -3.46 4.77
CA ASN A 335 -13.88 -2.68 6.00
C ASN A 335 -12.86 -1.54 6.05
N THR A 336 -13.25 -0.37 5.54
CA THR A 336 -12.41 0.83 5.63
C THR A 336 -12.74 1.62 6.88
N THR A 337 -11.73 2.12 7.57
CA THR A 337 -11.86 2.80 8.86
C THR A 337 -11.10 4.11 8.87
N GLU A 338 -11.50 5.05 9.74
CA GLU A 338 -10.84 6.33 9.93
C GLU A 338 -10.82 6.68 11.42
N GLY A 339 -9.64 7.03 11.92
CA GLY A 339 -9.40 7.35 13.32
C GLY A 339 -9.32 6.14 14.25
N THR A 340 -8.62 6.32 15.36
CA THR A 340 -8.26 5.25 16.32
C THR A 340 -9.47 4.46 16.81
N LYS A 341 -10.57 5.14 17.19
CA LYS A 341 -11.77 4.48 17.69
C LYS A 341 -12.41 3.54 16.65
N SER A 342 -12.52 3.98 15.40
CA SER A 342 -13.12 3.16 14.32
C SER A 342 -12.24 1.95 14.01
N ILE A 343 -10.92 2.10 14.11
CA ILE A 343 -9.96 1.02 13.95
C ILE A 343 -10.13 -0.02 15.06
N GLU A 344 -10.22 0.42 16.31
CA GLU A 344 -10.43 -0.45 17.50
C GLU A 344 -11.78 -1.17 17.41
N ASP A 345 -12.88 -0.44 17.10
CA ASP A 345 -14.22 -1.02 16.98
C ASP A 345 -14.32 -2.10 15.89
N SER A 346 -13.49 -2.00 14.84
CA SER A 346 -13.43 -2.97 13.73
C SER A 346 -12.42 -4.10 13.92
N ALA A 347 -11.64 -4.10 14.99
CA ALA A 347 -10.60 -5.12 15.23
C ALA A 347 -11.18 -6.54 15.29
N SER A 348 -12.32 -6.73 15.96
CA SER A 348 -13.01 -8.02 16.05
C SER A 348 -13.50 -8.55 14.70
N ILE A 349 -13.87 -7.67 13.77
CA ILE A 349 -14.26 -8.03 12.41
C ILE A 349 -13.05 -8.59 11.67
N ARG A 350 -11.92 -7.87 11.67
CA ARG A 350 -10.68 -8.28 11.01
C ARG A 350 -10.11 -9.58 11.59
N GLN A 351 -10.12 -9.72 12.92
CA GLN A 351 -9.68 -10.94 13.60
C GLN A 351 -10.58 -12.14 13.27
N SER A 352 -11.91 -11.94 13.20
CA SER A 352 -12.84 -13.01 12.84
C SER A 352 -12.70 -13.41 11.37
N ALA A 353 -12.52 -12.46 10.48
CA ALA A 353 -12.24 -12.72 9.07
C ALA A 353 -10.94 -13.55 8.91
N LEU A 354 -9.86 -13.16 9.60
CA LEU A 354 -8.60 -13.89 9.59
C LEU A 354 -8.74 -15.33 10.08
N ARG A 355 -9.41 -15.56 11.22
CA ARG A 355 -9.63 -16.90 11.80
C ARG A 355 -10.40 -17.82 10.86
N ASN A 356 -11.41 -17.28 10.18
CA ASN A 356 -12.26 -18.05 9.26
C ASN A 356 -11.70 -18.07 7.81
N LYS A 357 -10.47 -17.55 7.60
CA LYS A 357 -9.82 -17.46 6.29
C LYS A 357 -10.68 -16.76 5.24
N ILE A 358 -11.44 -15.76 5.69
CA ILE A 358 -12.23 -14.88 4.83
C ILE A 358 -11.33 -13.74 4.37
N PHE A 359 -11.30 -13.49 3.07
CA PHE A 359 -10.51 -12.38 2.54
C PHE A 359 -11.04 -11.05 3.07
N CYS A 360 -10.15 -10.23 3.59
CA CYS A 360 -10.48 -8.92 4.14
C CYS A 360 -9.56 -7.85 3.53
N THR A 361 -10.16 -6.80 2.99
CA THR A 361 -9.42 -5.58 2.59
C THR A 361 -9.88 -4.39 3.41
N THR A 362 -8.93 -3.50 3.70
CA THR A 362 -9.15 -2.29 4.50
C THR A 362 -9.11 -1.01 3.66
N THR A 363 -9.06 -1.15 2.33
CA THR A 363 -9.03 -0.01 1.40
C THR A 363 -9.94 -0.24 0.20
N MET A 364 -10.45 0.85 -0.39
CA MET A 364 -11.21 0.76 -1.64
C MET A 364 -10.32 0.39 -2.83
N PHE A 365 -9.02 0.75 -2.82
CA PHE A 365 -8.08 0.30 -3.84
C PHE A 365 -7.93 -1.23 -3.84
N GLY A 366 -7.78 -1.84 -2.66
CA GLY A 366 -7.80 -3.29 -2.51
C GLY A 366 -9.13 -3.92 -2.96
N ALA A 367 -10.26 -3.27 -2.69
CA ALA A 367 -11.58 -3.72 -3.15
C ALA A 367 -11.68 -3.74 -4.69
N PHE A 368 -11.20 -2.69 -5.37
CA PHE A 368 -11.15 -2.67 -6.84
C PHE A 368 -10.16 -3.69 -7.42
N ALA A 369 -9.02 -3.90 -6.77
CA ALA A 369 -8.07 -4.94 -7.18
C ALA A 369 -8.69 -6.35 -7.15
N ILE A 370 -9.58 -6.61 -6.16
CA ILE A 370 -10.36 -7.86 -6.09
C ILE A 370 -11.33 -7.96 -7.28
N ILE A 371 -12.02 -6.87 -7.66
CA ILE A 371 -12.89 -6.86 -8.84
C ILE A 371 -12.10 -7.22 -10.10
N ASP A 372 -10.92 -6.64 -10.28
CA ASP A 372 -10.08 -6.96 -11.43
C ASP A 372 -9.59 -8.41 -11.41
N ALA A 373 -9.30 -8.97 -10.21
CA ALA A 373 -9.02 -10.39 -10.06
C ALA A 373 -10.19 -11.27 -10.48
N PHE A 374 -11.43 -10.88 -10.16
CA PHE A 374 -12.63 -11.64 -10.53
C PHE A 374 -12.95 -11.60 -12.02
N LYS A 375 -12.49 -10.58 -12.75
CA LYS A 375 -12.60 -10.52 -14.21
C LYS A 375 -11.72 -11.56 -14.92
N SER A 376 -10.69 -12.09 -14.25
CA SER A 376 -9.85 -13.17 -14.79
C SER A 376 -10.49 -14.54 -14.56
N ASN A 377 -10.51 -15.44 -15.58
CA ASN A 377 -11.01 -16.81 -15.44
C ASN A 377 -9.86 -17.73 -15.01
N GLU A 378 -9.99 -18.34 -13.83
CA GLU A 378 -8.96 -19.23 -13.26
C GLU A 378 -8.70 -20.49 -14.12
N GLU A 379 -9.71 -20.99 -14.82
CA GLU A 379 -9.59 -22.15 -15.71
C GLU A 379 -8.64 -21.91 -16.89
N ASN A 380 -8.48 -20.64 -17.28
CA ASN A 380 -7.62 -20.22 -18.38
C ASN A 380 -6.20 -19.80 -17.93
N TRP A 381 -5.90 -19.88 -16.64
CA TRP A 381 -4.59 -19.47 -16.14
C TRP A 381 -3.48 -20.39 -16.65
N THR A 382 -2.43 -19.78 -17.16
CA THR A 382 -1.18 -20.47 -17.49
C THR A 382 -0.12 -20.18 -16.44
N TYR A 383 0.76 -21.15 -16.22
CA TYR A 383 1.88 -21.01 -15.32
C TYR A 383 3.18 -21.25 -16.08
N SER A 384 4.15 -20.39 -15.88
CA SER A 384 5.49 -20.49 -16.47
C SER A 384 6.53 -20.27 -15.40
N THR A 385 7.71 -20.85 -15.58
CA THR A 385 8.84 -20.57 -14.72
C THR A 385 9.43 -19.18 -15.02
N LEU A 386 10.06 -18.54 -14.02
CA LEU A 386 10.77 -17.28 -14.24
C LEU A 386 11.86 -17.40 -15.32
N GLN A 387 12.48 -18.58 -15.45
CA GLN A 387 13.49 -18.88 -16.47
C GLN A 387 12.91 -18.91 -17.89
N GLU A 388 11.66 -19.33 -18.05
CA GLU A 388 10.97 -19.32 -19.35
C GLU A 388 10.51 -17.91 -19.74
N ILE A 389 10.04 -17.14 -18.77
CA ILE A 389 9.55 -15.77 -18.97
C ILE A 389 10.69 -14.81 -19.35
N ASN A 390 11.88 -15.06 -18.84
CA ASN A 390 13.07 -14.20 -19.02
C ASN A 390 14.04 -14.71 -20.10
N LYS A 391 13.62 -15.64 -20.96
CA LYS A 391 14.36 -16.05 -22.17
C LYS A 391 14.10 -15.08 -23.32
#